data_81a46111d0c340424b8a068e085a229c
#
_entry.id   81a46111d0c340424b8a068e085a229c
#
_cell.length_a   1.000
_cell.length_b   1.000
_cell.length_c   1.000
_cell.angle_alpha   90.00
_cell.angle_beta   90.00
_cell.angle_gamma   90.00
#
_symmetry.space_group_name_H-M   'P 1'
#
loop_
_entity.id
_entity.type
_entity.pdbx_description
1 polymer ?
#
loop_
_entity_poly.entity_id
_entity_poly.type
_entity_poly.pdbx_seq_one_letter_code
_entity_poly.pdbx_strand_id
1 'polypeptide(L)'
;MLGNLNITRPNQVWAIDITYIPMARGFMYLTAIMDMYSRFILIWSISNTMDSAWVTDVVKEAVKTYGKPEIINSDQGTQFTSDEYVDYVKSLESTKISMDGKGKAIDNIFIERFWRTIKYDKIYIHCPKNGLELFQICEEFINYYNFERPHQTIDYQIPNNLYHEAA
;
A
#
# COMPACT_ATOMS: atom_id res chain seq x y z
N MET A 1 -7.61 -6.78 -14.04
CA MET A 1 -6.76 -6.00 -14.98
C MET A 1 -7.29 -4.59 -15.02
N LEU A 2 -6.51 -3.61 -14.52
CA LEU A 2 -6.90 -2.20 -14.48
C LEU A 2 -6.64 -1.46 -15.81
N GLY A 3 -5.97 -2.07 -16.76
CA GLY A 3 -5.34 -1.49 -17.96
C GLY A 3 -6.11 -0.47 -18.82
N ASN A 4 -7.41 -0.26 -18.58
CA ASN A 4 -8.22 0.80 -19.21
C ASN A 4 -9.23 1.41 -18.21
N LEU A 5 -9.08 1.13 -16.91
CA LEU A 5 -9.98 1.68 -15.90
C LEU A 5 -9.58 3.13 -15.60
N ASN A 6 -10.48 4.07 -15.85
CA ASN A 6 -10.29 5.44 -15.40
C ASN A 6 -10.66 5.53 -13.92
N ILE A 7 -9.67 5.75 -13.06
CA ILE A 7 -9.84 5.89 -11.62
C ILE A 7 -10.22 7.35 -11.35
N THR A 8 -11.43 7.59 -10.87
CA THR A 8 -12.04 8.93 -10.80
C THR A 8 -12.43 9.36 -9.39
N ARG A 9 -12.33 8.48 -8.39
CA ARG A 9 -12.71 8.76 -7.00
C ARG A 9 -11.94 7.92 -5.99
N PRO A 10 -11.86 8.35 -4.72
CA PRO A 10 -11.33 7.55 -3.63
C PRO A 10 -12.07 6.20 -3.47
N ASN A 11 -11.39 5.23 -2.94
CA ASN A 11 -11.91 3.87 -2.68
C ASN A 11 -12.40 3.10 -3.91
N GLN A 12 -12.14 3.59 -5.12
CA GLN A 12 -12.41 2.84 -6.34
C GLN A 12 -11.39 1.71 -6.52
N VAL A 13 -10.11 2.00 -6.35
CA VAL A 13 -9.04 1.01 -6.45
C VAL A 13 -8.04 1.22 -5.33
N TRP A 14 -7.78 0.19 -4.57
CA TRP A 14 -6.66 0.11 -3.65
C TRP A 14 -5.55 -0.75 -4.24
N ALA A 15 -4.31 -0.28 -4.18
CA ALA A 15 -3.13 -1.09 -4.43
C ALA A 15 -2.55 -1.57 -3.10
N ILE A 16 -2.26 -2.87 -3.01
CA ILE A 16 -1.53 -3.44 -1.88
C ILE A 16 -0.26 -4.10 -2.38
N ASP A 17 0.84 -3.87 -1.67
CA ASP A 17 2.12 -4.47 -2.00
C ASP A 17 2.98 -4.64 -0.74
N ILE A 18 3.99 -5.49 -0.84
CA ILE A 18 4.96 -5.75 0.21
C ILE A 18 6.35 -5.51 -0.33
N THR A 19 7.15 -4.79 0.45
CA THR A 19 8.57 -4.65 0.17
C THR A 19 9.42 -5.10 1.34
N TYR A 20 10.62 -5.62 1.08
CA TYR A 20 11.57 -5.93 2.14
C TYR A 20 12.54 -4.76 2.38
N ILE A 21 12.91 -4.61 3.63
CA ILE A 21 13.84 -3.58 4.10
C ILE A 21 15.08 -4.28 4.66
N PRO A 22 16.26 -4.14 4.05
CA PRO A 22 17.50 -4.63 4.61
C PRO A 22 17.78 -3.97 5.96
N MET A 23 18.12 -4.76 6.95
CA MET A 23 18.50 -4.31 8.29
C MET A 23 19.99 -4.63 8.54
N ALA A 24 20.57 -4.11 9.60
CA ALA A 24 21.94 -4.45 9.99
C ALA A 24 22.16 -5.95 10.19
N ARG A 25 21.09 -6.68 10.60
CA ARG A 25 21.04 -8.14 10.63
C ARG A 25 19.72 -8.60 10.04
N GLY A 26 19.74 -9.33 8.91
CA GLY A 26 18.56 -9.81 8.23
C GLY A 26 17.77 -8.70 7.53
N PHE A 27 16.46 -8.80 7.55
CA PHE A 27 15.54 -7.85 6.93
C PHE A 27 14.19 -7.84 7.64
N MET A 28 13.40 -6.81 7.37
CA MET A 28 11.99 -6.72 7.75
C MET A 28 11.13 -6.49 6.51
N TYR A 29 9.86 -6.80 6.63
CA TYR A 29 8.86 -6.53 5.60
C TYR A 29 8.08 -5.27 5.96
N LEU A 30 7.77 -4.48 4.94
CA LEU A 30 6.86 -3.34 5.02
C LEU A 30 5.76 -3.55 3.99
N THR A 31 4.51 -3.56 4.44
CA THR A 31 3.33 -3.56 3.57
C THR A 31 2.60 -2.24 3.67
N ALA A 32 1.95 -1.84 2.60
CA ALA A 32 1.06 -0.68 2.58
C ALA A 32 -0.12 -0.89 1.63
N ILE A 33 -1.22 -0.24 1.94
CA ILE A 33 -2.38 -0.10 1.06
C ILE A 33 -2.48 1.37 0.66
N MET A 34 -2.47 1.62 -0.65
CA MET A 34 -2.57 2.94 -1.25
C MET A 34 -3.89 3.09 -1.99
N ASP A 35 -4.60 4.18 -1.75
CA ASP A 35 -5.69 4.60 -2.63
C ASP A 35 -5.13 5.11 -3.95
N MET A 36 -5.55 4.51 -5.04
CA MET A 36 -4.98 4.77 -6.37
C MET A 36 -5.44 6.09 -6.99
N TYR A 37 -6.52 6.69 -6.49
CA TYR A 37 -6.98 8.01 -6.93
C TYR A 37 -6.15 9.12 -6.31
N SER A 38 -6.09 9.14 -4.98
CA SER A 38 -5.46 10.20 -4.19
C SER A 38 -3.97 10.00 -3.90
N ARG A 39 -3.44 8.77 -4.07
CA ARG A 39 -2.11 8.33 -3.62
C ARG A 39 -1.98 8.26 -2.08
N PHE A 40 -3.06 8.44 -1.34
CA PHE A 40 -3.08 8.37 0.11
C PHE A 40 -2.74 6.96 0.60
N ILE A 41 -1.78 6.86 1.51
CA ILE A 41 -1.46 5.59 2.18
C ILE A 41 -2.48 5.40 3.30
N LEU A 42 -3.41 4.48 3.07
CA LEU A 42 -4.51 4.19 3.99
C LEU A 42 -4.02 3.49 5.25
N ILE A 43 -3.24 2.45 5.07
CA ILE A 43 -2.69 1.60 6.13
C ILE A 43 -1.30 1.14 5.72
N TRP A 44 -0.45 0.94 6.71
CA TRP A 44 0.85 0.30 6.55
C TRP A 44 1.20 -0.51 7.80
N SER A 45 2.07 -1.49 7.65
CA SER A 45 2.52 -2.33 8.75
C SER A 45 3.92 -2.89 8.47
N ILE A 46 4.69 -3.15 9.53
CA ILE A 46 5.97 -3.84 9.43
C ILE A 46 5.90 -5.20 10.12
N SER A 47 6.64 -6.18 9.61
CA SER A 47 6.73 -7.52 10.18
C SER A 47 8.11 -8.13 9.95
N ASN A 48 8.51 -9.08 10.77
CA ASN A 48 9.68 -9.93 10.54
C ASN A 48 9.32 -11.22 9.78
N THR A 49 8.04 -11.48 9.53
CA THR A 49 7.53 -12.58 8.72
C THR A 49 6.64 -12.04 7.60
N MET A 50 6.54 -12.79 6.51
CA MET A 50 5.69 -12.45 5.36
C MET A 50 4.66 -13.57 5.18
N ASP A 51 3.70 -13.62 6.11
CA ASP A 51 2.61 -14.59 6.04
C ASP A 51 1.28 -13.98 5.58
N SER A 52 0.36 -14.82 5.14
CA SER A 52 -0.94 -14.40 4.62
C SER A 52 -1.86 -13.82 5.69
N ALA A 53 -1.74 -14.30 6.92
CA ALA A 53 -2.53 -13.82 8.06
C ALA A 53 -2.22 -12.35 8.34
N TRP A 54 -0.93 -11.99 8.39
CA TRP A 54 -0.51 -10.61 8.57
C TRP A 54 -1.06 -9.68 7.49
N VAL A 55 -0.94 -10.07 6.21
CA VAL A 55 -1.46 -9.28 5.08
C VAL A 55 -2.97 -9.15 5.14
N THR A 56 -3.67 -10.24 5.47
CA THR A 56 -5.14 -10.25 5.60
C THR A 56 -5.59 -9.31 6.73
N ASP A 57 -4.88 -9.29 7.86
CA ASP A 57 -5.19 -8.40 8.98
C ASP A 57 -4.98 -6.92 8.62
N VAL A 58 -3.96 -6.61 7.82
CA VAL A 58 -3.76 -5.24 7.29
C VAL A 58 -4.94 -4.81 6.41
N VAL A 59 -5.47 -5.71 5.57
CA VAL A 59 -6.65 -5.39 4.74
C VAL A 59 -7.90 -5.24 5.61
N LYS A 60 -8.09 -6.09 6.63
CA LYS A 60 -9.22 -5.96 7.59
C LYS A 60 -9.22 -4.61 8.29
N GLU A 61 -8.05 -4.16 8.75
CA GLU A 61 -7.88 -2.86 9.40
C GLU A 61 -8.21 -1.71 8.44
N ALA A 62 -7.73 -1.77 7.18
CA ALA A 62 -8.05 -0.78 6.16
C ALA A 62 -9.55 -0.71 5.89
N VAL A 63 -10.20 -1.86 5.71
CA VAL A 63 -11.66 -1.93 5.45
C VAL A 63 -12.46 -1.40 6.63
N LYS A 64 -12.04 -1.69 7.86
CA LYS A 64 -12.69 -1.19 9.07
C LYS A 64 -12.61 0.32 9.19
N THR A 65 -11.50 0.92 8.79
CA THR A 65 -11.21 2.35 8.96
C THR A 65 -11.76 3.19 7.80
N TYR A 66 -11.62 2.72 6.57
CA TYR A 66 -11.89 3.49 5.35
C TYR A 66 -13.06 2.97 4.50
N GLY A 67 -13.69 1.88 4.92
CA GLY A 67 -14.75 1.23 4.15
C GLY A 67 -14.21 0.25 3.10
N LYS A 68 -15.10 -0.27 2.27
CA LYS A 68 -14.75 -1.29 1.27
C LYS A 68 -14.38 -0.63 -0.06
N PRO A 69 -13.24 -0.98 -0.69
CA PRO A 69 -12.95 -0.54 -2.05
C PRO A 69 -13.77 -1.36 -3.07
N GLU A 70 -13.87 -0.86 -4.29
CA GLU A 70 -14.45 -1.64 -5.39
C GLU A 70 -13.48 -2.70 -5.91
N ILE A 71 -12.17 -2.37 -5.92
CA ILE A 71 -11.12 -3.26 -6.39
C ILE A 71 -9.93 -3.20 -5.44
N ILE A 72 -9.39 -4.37 -5.08
CA ILE A 72 -8.05 -4.48 -4.49
C ILE A 72 -7.12 -5.08 -5.54
N ASN A 73 -6.07 -4.34 -5.89
CA ASN A 73 -5.04 -4.77 -6.82
C ASN A 73 -3.76 -5.16 -6.08
N SER A 74 -3.22 -6.33 -6.40
CA SER A 74 -1.96 -6.85 -5.86
C SER A 74 -1.12 -7.51 -6.95
N ASP A 75 0.11 -7.87 -6.64
CA ASP A 75 0.86 -8.82 -7.44
C ASP A 75 0.35 -10.27 -7.22
N GLN A 76 1.00 -11.24 -7.86
CA GLN A 76 0.69 -12.67 -7.73
C GLN A 76 1.53 -13.36 -6.62
N GLY A 77 1.96 -12.62 -5.61
CA GLY A 77 2.67 -13.16 -4.46
C GLY A 77 1.85 -14.23 -3.72
N THR A 78 2.52 -15.21 -3.13
CA THR A 78 1.87 -16.34 -2.43
C THR A 78 0.94 -15.89 -1.31
N GLN A 79 1.26 -14.78 -0.64
CA GLN A 79 0.43 -14.18 0.41
C GLN A 79 -0.90 -13.63 -0.11
N PHE A 80 -0.94 -13.12 -1.35
CA PHE A 80 -2.16 -12.57 -1.99
C PHE A 80 -2.98 -13.64 -2.73
N THR A 81 -2.40 -14.81 -2.96
CA THR A 81 -3.08 -15.96 -3.60
C THR A 81 -3.50 -17.02 -2.59
N SER A 82 -3.22 -16.84 -1.29
CA SER A 82 -3.64 -17.74 -0.23
C SER A 82 -5.16 -17.79 -0.07
N ASP A 83 -5.69 -18.94 0.32
CA ASP A 83 -7.12 -19.09 0.56
C ASP A 83 -7.63 -18.08 1.60
N GLU A 84 -6.87 -17.87 2.68
CA GLU A 84 -7.22 -16.94 3.75
C GLU A 84 -7.45 -15.51 3.22
N TYR A 85 -6.52 -14.99 2.43
CA TYR A 85 -6.63 -13.65 1.84
C TYR A 85 -7.78 -13.58 0.82
N VAL A 86 -7.83 -14.55 -0.09
CA VAL A 86 -8.84 -14.58 -1.16
C VAL A 86 -10.26 -14.73 -0.59
N ASP A 87 -10.46 -15.61 0.38
CA ASP A 87 -11.76 -15.82 1.02
C ASP A 87 -12.20 -14.58 1.81
N TYR A 88 -11.28 -13.92 2.52
CA TYR A 88 -11.61 -12.67 3.18
C TYR A 88 -12.06 -11.60 2.17
N VAL A 89 -11.29 -11.35 1.10
CA VAL A 89 -11.67 -10.32 0.12
C VAL A 89 -12.99 -10.66 -0.60
N LYS A 90 -13.22 -11.94 -0.92
CA LYS A 90 -14.51 -12.39 -1.46
C LYS A 90 -15.67 -12.18 -0.48
N SER A 91 -15.44 -12.33 0.82
CA SER A 91 -16.47 -12.09 1.85
C SER A 91 -16.94 -10.64 1.91
N LEU A 92 -16.18 -9.71 1.32
CA LEU A 92 -16.60 -8.31 1.22
C LEU A 92 -17.71 -8.08 0.18
N GLU A 93 -18.07 -9.08 -0.64
CA GLU A 93 -19.15 -9.14 -1.64
C GLU A 93 -19.04 -8.10 -2.77
N SER A 94 -18.80 -6.82 -2.42
CA SER A 94 -18.70 -5.70 -3.37
C SER A 94 -17.30 -5.47 -3.92
N THR A 95 -16.28 -6.10 -3.34
CA THR A 95 -14.86 -5.89 -3.68
C THR A 95 -14.35 -6.96 -4.65
N LYS A 96 -13.75 -6.53 -5.75
CA LYS A 96 -13.12 -7.41 -6.73
C LYS A 96 -11.63 -7.53 -6.48
N ILE A 97 -11.08 -8.73 -6.63
CA ILE A 97 -9.64 -8.96 -6.64
C ILE A 97 -9.12 -8.73 -8.07
N SER A 98 -8.13 -7.87 -8.20
CA SER A 98 -7.32 -7.73 -9.43
C SER A 98 -5.89 -8.14 -9.12
N MET A 99 -5.31 -8.97 -9.97
CA MET A 99 -3.90 -9.38 -9.84
C MET A 99 -3.16 -9.02 -11.12
N ASP A 100 -2.00 -8.40 -10.98
CA ASP A 100 -1.14 -8.07 -12.10
C ASP A 100 -0.60 -9.34 -12.74
N GLY A 101 -0.93 -9.56 -14.02
CA GLY A 101 -0.35 -10.64 -14.81
C GLY A 101 1.12 -10.36 -15.18
N LYS A 102 1.90 -11.40 -15.45
CA LYS A 102 3.27 -11.27 -15.97
C LYS A 102 3.30 -10.29 -17.17
N GLY A 103 4.01 -9.17 -17.03
CA GLY A 103 4.23 -8.18 -18.08
C GLY A 103 3.33 -6.94 -18.03
N LYS A 104 2.50 -6.74 -17.01
CA LYS A 104 1.66 -5.54 -16.83
C LYS A 104 1.96 -4.83 -15.50
N ALA A 105 3.20 -4.38 -15.36
CA ALA A 105 3.68 -3.60 -14.21
C ALA A 105 3.05 -2.17 -14.08
N ILE A 106 2.13 -1.81 -14.98
CA ILE A 106 1.56 -0.45 -15.01
C ILE A 106 0.60 -0.23 -13.85
N ASP A 107 -0.06 -1.28 -13.38
CA ASP A 107 -1.13 -1.17 -12.39
C ASP A 107 -0.58 -0.90 -10.96
N ASN A 108 0.68 -1.26 -10.66
CA ASN A 108 1.32 -1.05 -9.35
C ASN A 108 2.41 0.04 -9.33
N ILE A 109 2.60 0.77 -10.44
CA ILE A 109 3.69 1.75 -10.58
C ILE A 109 3.71 2.83 -9.47
N PHE A 110 2.57 3.18 -8.91
CA PHE A 110 2.49 4.23 -7.89
C PHE A 110 2.97 3.75 -6.52
N ILE A 111 2.60 2.52 -6.13
CA ILE A 111 3.09 1.95 -4.88
C ILE A 111 4.58 1.57 -4.98
N GLU A 112 5.04 1.14 -6.15
CA GLU A 112 6.46 0.93 -6.42
C GLU A 112 7.28 2.24 -6.30
N ARG A 113 6.75 3.35 -6.83
CA ARG A 113 7.36 4.68 -6.66
C ARG A 113 7.37 5.13 -5.20
N PHE A 114 6.32 4.82 -4.45
CA PHE A 114 6.28 5.07 -3.02
C PHE A 114 7.39 4.29 -2.30
N TRP A 115 7.58 2.98 -2.60
CA TRP A 115 8.68 2.19 -2.05
C TRP A 115 10.04 2.79 -2.35
N ARG A 116 10.25 3.20 -3.58
CA ARG A 116 11.51 3.87 -3.95
C ARG A 116 11.72 5.13 -3.11
N THR A 117 10.70 5.95 -2.99
CA THR A 117 10.81 7.21 -2.26
C THR A 117 11.11 6.99 -0.78
N ILE A 118 10.34 6.17 -0.06
CA ILE A 118 10.58 5.94 1.38
C ILE A 118 11.94 5.30 1.63
N LYS A 119 12.37 4.36 0.79
CA LYS A 119 13.67 3.70 0.94
C LYS A 119 14.84 4.66 0.76
N TYR A 120 14.85 5.43 -0.32
CA TYR A 120 15.98 6.28 -0.67
C TYR A 120 15.99 7.61 0.08
N ASP A 121 14.82 8.20 0.32
CA ASP A 121 14.73 9.51 0.99
C ASP A 121 14.82 9.40 2.53
N LYS A 122 14.56 8.22 3.11
CA LYS A 122 14.54 8.05 4.57
C LYS A 122 15.25 6.79 5.06
N ILE A 123 14.79 5.59 4.71
CA ILE A 123 15.25 4.36 5.36
C ILE A 123 16.75 4.13 5.18
N TYR A 124 17.26 4.25 3.96
CA TYR A 124 18.69 4.01 3.67
C TYR A 124 19.60 5.12 4.19
N ILE A 125 19.08 6.33 4.36
CA ILE A 125 19.82 7.45 4.95
C ILE A 125 19.97 7.26 6.47
N HIS A 126 18.90 6.84 7.15
CA HIS A 126 18.89 6.71 8.60
C HIS A 126 19.40 5.36 9.11
N CYS A 127 19.46 4.33 8.24
CA CYS A 127 20.01 3.00 8.55
C CYS A 127 19.47 2.42 9.87
N PRO A 128 18.15 2.13 9.99
CA PRO A 128 17.54 1.68 11.24
C PRO A 128 18.20 0.40 11.76
N LYS A 129 18.47 0.33 13.06
CA LYS A 129 19.15 -0.79 13.71
C LYS A 129 18.20 -1.90 14.16
N ASN A 130 16.95 -1.57 14.33
CA ASN A 130 15.90 -2.48 14.82
C ASN A 130 14.53 -2.10 14.30
N GLY A 131 13.52 -2.94 14.58
CA GLY A 131 12.15 -2.73 14.10
C GLY A 131 11.48 -1.47 14.67
N LEU A 132 11.82 -1.07 15.90
CA LEU A 132 11.25 0.14 16.49
C LEU A 132 11.75 1.41 15.77
N GLU A 133 13.03 1.49 15.49
CA GLU A 133 13.59 2.59 14.70
C GLU A 133 13.01 2.62 13.28
N LEU A 134 12.88 1.46 12.65
CA LEU A 134 12.22 1.36 11.33
C LEU A 134 10.78 1.85 11.39
N PHE A 135 10.02 1.44 12.42
CA PHE A 135 8.63 1.88 12.59
C PHE A 135 8.53 3.40 12.70
N GLN A 136 9.36 4.02 13.54
CA GLN A 136 9.37 5.48 13.71
C GLN A 136 9.70 6.24 12.42
N ILE A 137 10.68 5.74 11.66
CA ILE A 137 11.04 6.31 10.35
C ILE A 137 9.88 6.20 9.36
N CYS A 138 9.21 5.04 9.31
CA CYS A 138 8.06 4.85 8.43
C CYS A 138 6.89 5.73 8.84
N GLU A 139 6.58 5.81 10.13
CA GLU A 139 5.49 6.63 10.66
C GLU A 139 5.69 8.11 10.33
N GLU A 140 6.87 8.65 10.62
CA GLU A 140 7.22 10.06 10.29
C GLU A 140 7.10 10.32 8.79
N PHE A 141 7.68 9.43 7.97
CA PHE A 141 7.67 9.64 6.53
C PHE A 141 6.28 9.51 5.91
N ILE A 142 5.49 8.52 6.32
CA ILE A 142 4.16 8.30 5.78
C ILE A 142 3.21 9.42 6.19
N ASN A 143 3.35 9.96 7.41
CA ASN A 143 2.63 11.16 7.82
C ASN A 143 2.99 12.35 6.94
N TYR A 144 4.27 12.63 6.74
CA TYR A 144 4.72 13.68 5.81
C TYR A 144 4.20 13.45 4.39
N TYR A 145 4.29 12.21 3.87
CA TYR A 145 3.83 11.83 2.55
C TYR A 145 2.33 12.12 2.37
N ASN A 146 1.53 11.75 3.34
CA ASN A 146 0.08 11.86 3.29
C ASN A 146 -0.44 13.29 3.51
N PHE A 147 0.17 14.04 4.42
CA PHE A 147 -0.42 15.28 4.94
C PHE A 147 0.31 16.56 4.52
N GLU A 148 1.54 16.46 4.02
CA GLU A 148 2.36 17.65 3.75
C GLU A 148 2.97 17.64 2.34
N ARG A 149 3.29 16.47 1.77
CA ARG A 149 4.02 16.38 0.50
C ARG A 149 3.10 16.54 -0.70
N PRO A 150 3.32 17.56 -1.58
CA PRO A 150 2.62 17.67 -2.85
C PRO A 150 3.13 16.61 -3.85
N HIS A 151 2.24 16.03 -4.65
CA HIS A 151 2.59 15.00 -5.63
C HIS A 151 2.25 15.44 -7.05
N GLN A 152 3.26 15.45 -7.92
CA GLN A 152 3.12 15.84 -9.33
C GLN A 152 2.05 15.01 -10.08
N THR A 153 1.91 13.72 -9.76
CA THR A 153 0.95 12.82 -10.43
C THR A 153 -0.51 13.06 -10.08
N ILE A 154 -0.77 13.95 -9.16
CA ILE A 154 -2.09 14.43 -8.74
C ILE A 154 -2.12 15.97 -8.74
N ASP A 155 -1.51 16.58 -9.74
CA ASP A 155 -1.47 18.03 -9.94
C ASP A 155 -0.96 18.82 -8.74
N TYR A 156 0.09 18.31 -8.10
CA TYR A 156 0.71 18.88 -6.88
C TYR A 156 -0.21 19.00 -5.68
N GLN A 157 -1.30 18.25 -5.67
CA GLN A 157 -2.15 18.16 -4.49
C GLN A 157 -1.52 17.29 -3.40
N ILE A 158 -1.99 17.46 -2.18
CA ILE A 158 -1.61 16.64 -1.02
C ILE A 158 -2.57 15.45 -0.97
N PRO A 159 -2.07 14.19 -0.83
CA PRO A 159 -2.90 12.99 -0.84
C PRO A 159 -4.11 13.04 0.10
N ASN A 160 -3.92 13.49 1.34
CA ASN A 160 -4.99 13.61 2.32
C ASN A 160 -6.13 14.52 1.85
N ASN A 161 -5.79 15.67 1.29
CA ASN A 161 -6.80 16.63 0.84
C ASN A 161 -7.62 16.02 -0.31
N LEU A 162 -6.94 15.44 -1.29
CA LEU A 162 -7.61 14.80 -2.43
C LEU A 162 -8.47 13.61 -2.02
N TYR A 163 -8.03 12.83 -1.01
CA TYR A 163 -8.80 11.70 -0.50
C TYR A 163 -10.09 12.14 0.19
N HIS A 164 -10.05 13.15 1.04
CA HIS A 164 -11.18 13.61 1.84
C HIS A 164 -12.11 14.61 1.14
N GLU A 165 -11.62 15.39 0.15
CA GLU A 165 -12.44 16.33 -0.61
C GLU A 165 -13.35 15.64 -1.63
N ALA A 166 -12.99 14.42 -2.04
CA ALA A 166 -13.71 13.65 -3.05
C ALA A 166 -14.44 12.42 -2.48
N ALA A 167 -14.38 12.19 -1.17
CA ALA A 167 -15.02 11.06 -0.47
C ALA A 167 -16.47 11.34 -0.08
#